data_3a279c7c1958f5b9a7bc8e73b6c64376
#
_entry.id   3a279c7c1958f5b9a7bc8e73b6c64376
#
_cell.length_a   1.000
_cell.length_b   1.000
_cell.length_c   1.000
_cell.angle_alpha   90.00
_cell.angle_beta   90.00
_cell.angle_gamma   90.00
#
_symmetry.space_group_name_H-M   'P 1'
#
loop_
_entity.id
_entity.type
_entity.pdbx_description
1 polymer ?
#
loop_
_entity_poly.entity_id
_entity_poly.type
_entity_poly.pdbx_seq_one_letter_code
_entity_poly.pdbx_strand_id
1 'polypeptide(L)'
;MFDLDNTLYSEKNGMEFRVLERINNFVSHFLGLPPAETNAIRREGVRGYGTTLEWLVFAKGLKDVDAYFDAVHPEDEVDGIEPDDRLKMFLESLPFPKVVLTNAPMEHAERVLRALGIGDCFSAIYDIRFNSLVGKPHPKAFTSVLEACGFELGTTVFIDDLPKYVRGYLALGGRAILKDEGDRFLDQGFERIRSLSELPALL
;
A
#
# COMPACT_ATOMS: atom_id res chain seq x y z
N MET A 1 -8.34 -5.55 7.58
CA MET A 1 -7.98 -4.77 6.37
C MET A 1 -6.47 -4.71 6.27
N PHE A 2 -5.90 -5.13 5.15
CA PHE A 2 -4.45 -5.23 4.95
C PHE A 2 -4.01 -4.27 3.85
N ASP A 3 -2.92 -3.58 4.05
CA ASP A 3 -2.13 -3.06 2.95
C ASP A 3 -1.49 -4.22 2.17
N LEU A 4 -0.94 -3.94 1.00
CA LEU A 4 -0.35 -4.93 0.10
C LEU A 4 1.17 -4.91 0.19
N ASP A 5 1.77 -3.81 -0.27
CA ASP A 5 3.20 -3.70 -0.53
C ASP A 5 4.02 -3.68 0.76
N ASN A 6 5.05 -4.53 0.87
CA ASN A 6 5.83 -4.73 2.09
C ASN A 6 5.02 -5.19 3.31
N THR A 7 3.69 -5.31 3.19
CA THR A 7 2.80 -5.84 4.23
C THR A 7 2.52 -7.31 4.03
N LEU A 8 2.05 -7.74 2.86
CA LEU A 8 1.77 -9.15 2.55
C LEU A 8 3.02 -9.91 2.08
N TYR A 9 4.09 -9.23 1.76
CA TYR A 9 5.39 -9.82 1.42
C TYR A 9 6.52 -9.02 2.09
N SER A 10 7.74 -9.56 2.03
CA SER A 10 8.90 -8.93 2.65
C SER A 10 9.43 -7.75 1.84
N GLU A 11 9.78 -6.66 2.52
CA GLU A 11 10.48 -5.50 1.94
C GLU A 11 11.84 -5.87 1.29
N LYS A 12 12.40 -7.03 1.67
CA LYS A 12 13.72 -7.49 1.19
C LYS A 12 13.71 -7.97 -0.26
N ASN A 13 12.54 -8.12 -0.89
CA ASN A 13 12.47 -8.50 -2.31
C ASN A 13 12.89 -7.36 -3.25
N GLY A 14 13.02 -6.13 -2.74
CA GLY A 14 13.48 -4.96 -3.48
C GLY A 14 12.44 -4.38 -4.45
N MET A 15 11.19 -4.81 -4.42
CA MET A 15 10.13 -4.28 -5.30
C MET A 15 9.91 -2.79 -5.04
N GLU A 16 9.81 -2.36 -3.79
CA GLU A 16 9.64 -0.95 -3.45
C GLU A 16 10.74 -0.07 -4.06
N PHE A 17 12.00 -0.53 -4.01
CA PHE A 17 13.10 0.20 -4.60
C PHE A 17 12.91 0.36 -6.12
N ARG A 18 12.55 -0.72 -6.83
CA ARG A 18 12.30 -0.68 -8.27
C ARG A 18 11.09 0.20 -8.63
N VAL A 19 10.01 0.13 -7.84
CA VAL A 19 8.83 1.00 -8.00
C VAL A 19 9.23 2.47 -7.81
N LEU A 20 9.96 2.79 -6.75
CA LEU A 20 10.42 4.16 -6.49
C LEU A 20 11.33 4.71 -7.60
N GLU A 21 12.20 3.87 -8.17
CA GLU A 21 13.03 4.24 -9.31
C GLU A 21 12.18 4.56 -10.53
N ARG A 22 11.19 3.71 -10.86
CA ARG A 22 10.26 3.95 -11.98
C ARG A 22 9.41 5.20 -11.75
N ILE A 23 8.94 5.44 -10.52
CA ILE A 23 8.25 6.69 -10.16
C ILE A 23 9.13 7.91 -10.45
N ASN A 24 10.40 7.89 -10.00
CA ASN A 24 11.31 9.01 -10.24
C ASN A 24 11.60 9.21 -11.73
N ASN A 25 11.77 8.14 -12.50
CA ASN A 25 11.95 8.21 -13.94
C ASN A 25 10.73 8.81 -14.65
N PHE A 26 9.52 8.40 -14.28
CA PHE A 26 8.30 8.99 -14.81
C PHE A 26 8.20 10.48 -14.47
N VAL A 27 8.41 10.86 -13.23
CA VAL A 27 8.37 12.26 -12.78
C VAL A 27 9.41 13.11 -13.50
N SER A 28 10.64 12.60 -13.66
CA SER A 28 11.71 13.27 -14.41
C SER A 28 11.28 13.57 -15.85
N HIS A 29 10.74 12.56 -16.53
CA HIS A 29 10.28 12.70 -17.91
C HIS A 29 9.07 13.65 -18.02
N PHE A 30 8.06 13.45 -17.19
CA PHE A 30 6.81 14.22 -17.23
C PHE A 30 7.02 15.70 -16.93
N LEU A 31 7.90 16.04 -15.97
CA LEU A 31 8.18 17.43 -15.59
C LEU A 31 9.39 18.03 -16.30
N GLY A 32 10.09 17.28 -17.15
CA GLY A 32 11.33 17.74 -17.79
C GLY A 32 12.46 18.04 -16.81
N LEU A 33 12.57 17.28 -15.71
CA LEU A 33 13.55 17.51 -14.65
C LEU A 33 14.80 16.68 -14.85
N PRO A 34 15.99 17.21 -14.47
CA PRO A 34 17.18 16.37 -14.38
C PRO A 34 17.00 15.23 -13.37
N PRO A 35 17.39 13.98 -13.68
CA PRO A 35 17.23 12.84 -12.76
C PRO A 35 17.82 13.08 -11.36
N ALA A 36 18.94 13.79 -11.26
CA ALA A 36 19.60 14.11 -9.99
C ALA A 36 18.74 14.99 -9.06
N GLU A 37 17.83 15.81 -9.60
CA GLU A 37 16.99 16.73 -8.84
C GLU A 37 15.59 16.16 -8.59
N THR A 38 15.16 15.20 -9.41
CA THR A 38 13.78 14.71 -9.44
C THR A 38 13.32 14.18 -8.09
N ASN A 39 14.14 13.37 -7.41
CA ASN A 39 13.74 12.78 -6.14
C ASN A 39 13.51 13.85 -5.05
N ALA A 40 14.33 14.89 -5.00
CA ALA A 40 14.16 15.98 -4.03
C ALA A 40 12.87 16.78 -4.31
N ILE A 41 12.64 17.13 -5.59
CA ILE A 41 11.46 17.88 -6.02
C ILE A 41 10.18 17.06 -5.76
N ARG A 42 10.20 15.76 -6.10
CA ARG A 42 9.08 14.86 -5.83
C ARG A 42 8.78 14.77 -4.33
N ARG A 43 9.80 14.52 -3.49
CA ARG A 43 9.64 14.43 -2.04
C ARG A 43 9.06 15.69 -1.42
N GLU A 44 9.46 16.87 -1.91
CA GLU A 44 8.87 18.14 -1.49
C GLU A 44 7.42 18.25 -1.98
N GLY A 45 7.20 17.94 -3.25
CA GLY A 45 5.89 18.04 -3.89
C GLY A 45 4.82 17.18 -3.24
N VAL A 46 5.16 15.98 -2.75
CA VAL A 46 4.18 15.07 -2.13
C VAL A 46 3.85 15.37 -0.67
N ARG A 47 4.48 16.37 -0.04
CA ARG A 47 4.23 16.68 1.39
C ARG A 47 2.77 17.00 1.71
N GLY A 48 2.04 17.58 0.77
CA GLY A 48 0.62 17.91 0.92
C GLY A 48 -0.33 16.85 0.35
N TYR A 49 0.19 15.71 -0.11
CA TYR A 49 -0.55 14.66 -0.81
C TYR A 49 -0.25 13.29 -0.19
N GLY A 50 -1.14 12.34 -0.38
CA GLY A 50 -0.94 10.97 0.09
C GLY A 50 0.11 10.22 -0.74
N THR A 51 0.12 10.44 -2.06
CA THR A 51 0.96 9.74 -3.04
C THR A 51 1.59 10.68 -4.07
N THR A 52 2.60 10.17 -4.79
CA THR A 52 3.17 10.90 -5.96
C THR A 52 2.13 11.07 -7.06
N LEU A 53 1.28 10.07 -7.29
CA LEU A 53 0.21 10.16 -8.28
C LEU A 53 -0.75 11.32 -7.98
N GLU A 54 -1.23 11.44 -6.73
CA GLU A 54 -2.08 12.54 -6.33
C GLU A 54 -1.44 13.91 -6.64
N TRP A 55 -0.19 14.08 -6.26
CA TRP A 55 0.55 15.30 -6.55
C TRP A 55 0.64 15.60 -8.05
N LEU A 56 0.95 14.58 -8.87
CA LEU A 56 1.03 14.74 -10.32
C LEU A 56 -0.32 15.12 -10.93
N VAL A 57 -1.40 14.47 -10.52
CA VAL A 57 -2.76 14.72 -11.04
C VAL A 57 -3.26 16.09 -10.59
N PHE A 58 -3.26 16.35 -9.30
CA PHE A 58 -3.94 17.54 -8.76
C PHE A 58 -3.10 18.81 -8.78
N ALA A 59 -1.76 18.69 -8.75
CA ALA A 59 -0.87 19.85 -8.74
C ALA A 59 -0.09 20.06 -10.04
N LYS A 60 0.16 19.00 -10.82
CA LYS A 60 0.99 19.07 -12.03
C LYS A 60 0.21 18.83 -13.33
N GLY A 61 -1.08 18.47 -13.22
CA GLY A 61 -1.97 18.36 -14.35
C GLY A 61 -1.78 17.08 -15.18
N LEU A 62 -1.25 16.01 -14.57
CA LEU A 62 -1.22 14.69 -15.21
C LEU A 62 -2.65 14.26 -15.56
N LYS A 63 -2.89 13.93 -16.83
CA LYS A 63 -4.19 13.48 -17.34
C LYS A 63 -4.21 11.99 -17.62
N ASP A 64 -3.14 11.48 -18.18
CA ASP A 64 -3.00 10.06 -18.52
C ASP A 64 -2.46 9.29 -17.31
N VAL A 65 -3.39 8.89 -16.46
CA VAL A 65 -3.09 8.14 -15.23
C VAL A 65 -2.70 6.70 -15.56
N ASP A 66 -3.24 6.14 -16.63
CA ASP A 66 -2.93 4.77 -17.05
C ASP A 66 -1.49 4.69 -17.55
N ALA A 67 -1.01 5.68 -18.34
CA ALA A 67 0.41 5.75 -18.70
C ALA A 67 1.35 5.84 -17.48
N TYR A 68 0.91 6.49 -16.38
CA TYR A 68 1.69 6.48 -15.13
C TYR A 68 1.73 5.07 -14.52
N PHE A 69 0.58 4.39 -14.45
CA PHE A 69 0.52 3.05 -13.88
C PHE A 69 1.32 2.04 -14.69
N ASP A 70 1.21 2.07 -16.01
CA ASP A 70 1.98 1.18 -16.91
C ASP A 70 3.49 1.37 -16.77
N ALA A 71 3.92 2.63 -16.62
CA ALA A 71 5.34 2.95 -16.44
C ALA A 71 5.88 2.54 -15.06
N VAL A 72 5.05 2.62 -14.02
CA VAL A 72 5.46 2.34 -12.63
C VAL A 72 5.29 0.87 -12.28
N HIS A 73 4.27 0.22 -12.82
CA HIS A 73 3.86 -1.15 -12.55
C HIS A 73 3.80 -1.98 -13.84
N PRO A 74 4.94 -2.26 -14.52
CA PRO A 74 4.95 -3.10 -15.72
C PRO A 74 4.57 -4.55 -15.40
N GLU A 75 4.19 -5.32 -16.43
CA GLU A 75 3.70 -6.69 -16.25
C GLU A 75 4.70 -7.64 -15.58
N ASP A 76 5.99 -7.42 -15.79
CA ASP A 76 7.09 -8.22 -15.25
C ASP A 76 7.55 -7.77 -13.85
N GLU A 77 6.87 -6.81 -13.22
CA GLU A 77 7.29 -6.26 -11.92
C GLU A 77 7.35 -7.29 -10.80
N VAL A 78 6.54 -8.35 -10.89
CA VAL A 78 6.44 -9.43 -9.89
C VAL A 78 7.48 -10.53 -10.07
N ASP A 79 8.36 -10.42 -11.06
CA ASP A 79 9.45 -11.36 -11.25
C ASP A 79 10.31 -11.48 -9.98
N GLY A 80 10.41 -12.70 -9.46
CA GLY A 80 11.08 -12.96 -8.18
C GLY A 80 10.17 -12.92 -6.93
N ILE A 81 8.86 -12.75 -7.10
CA ILE A 81 7.90 -13.10 -6.06
C ILE A 81 7.51 -14.57 -6.23
N GLU A 82 7.77 -15.35 -5.19
CA GLU A 82 7.42 -16.77 -5.17
C GLU A 82 6.15 -16.99 -4.34
N PRO A 83 5.35 -18.04 -4.62
CA PRO A 83 4.22 -18.43 -3.79
C PRO A 83 4.64 -18.66 -2.33
N ASP A 84 3.82 -18.18 -1.39
CA ASP A 84 4.04 -18.33 0.05
C ASP A 84 2.91 -19.14 0.69
N ASP A 85 3.10 -20.48 0.70
CA ASP A 85 2.14 -21.41 1.31
C ASP A 85 1.97 -21.19 2.83
N ARG A 86 3.00 -20.67 3.52
CA ARG A 86 2.90 -20.38 4.96
C ARG A 86 2.02 -19.17 5.20
N LEU A 87 2.19 -18.13 4.39
CA LEU A 87 1.33 -16.96 4.43
C LEU A 87 -0.11 -17.34 4.08
N LYS A 88 -0.31 -18.18 3.05
CA LYS A 88 -1.63 -18.65 2.67
C LYS A 88 -2.32 -19.38 3.82
N MET A 89 -1.67 -20.40 4.38
CA MET A 89 -2.20 -21.15 5.52
C MET A 89 -2.50 -20.23 6.72
N PHE A 90 -1.64 -19.27 6.99
CA PHE A 90 -1.86 -18.29 8.04
C PHE A 90 -3.11 -17.44 7.78
N LEU A 91 -3.25 -16.86 6.58
CA LEU A 91 -4.41 -16.04 6.21
C LEU A 91 -5.71 -16.86 6.27
N GLU A 92 -5.69 -18.10 5.80
CA GLU A 92 -6.85 -19.02 5.87
C GLU A 92 -7.23 -19.37 7.32
N SER A 93 -6.27 -19.41 8.22
CA SER A 93 -6.52 -19.70 9.65
C SER A 93 -7.22 -18.55 10.39
N LEU A 94 -7.17 -17.33 9.86
CA LEU A 94 -7.85 -16.18 10.47
C LEU A 94 -9.36 -16.25 10.20
N PRO A 95 -10.22 -16.34 11.24
CA PRO A 95 -11.65 -16.54 11.10
C PRO A 95 -12.42 -15.25 10.72
N PHE A 96 -11.74 -14.23 10.26
CA PHE A 96 -12.30 -12.92 9.95
C PHE A 96 -12.31 -12.65 8.45
N PRO A 97 -13.29 -11.90 7.92
CA PRO A 97 -13.25 -11.42 6.55
C PRO A 97 -12.02 -10.50 6.36
N LYS A 98 -11.37 -10.65 5.22
CA LYS A 98 -10.14 -9.92 4.88
C LYS A 98 -10.30 -9.19 3.57
N VAL A 99 -9.85 -7.94 3.53
CA VAL A 99 -9.79 -7.12 2.32
C VAL A 99 -8.42 -6.46 2.20
N VAL A 100 -8.01 -6.19 0.97
CA VAL A 100 -6.81 -5.40 0.67
C VAL A 100 -7.21 -3.95 0.43
N LEU A 101 -6.46 -3.02 1.01
CA LEU A 101 -6.52 -1.58 0.72
C LEU A 101 -5.13 -1.08 0.34
N THR A 102 -4.91 -0.84 -0.95
CA THR A 102 -3.62 -0.38 -1.48
C THR A 102 -3.69 0.98 -2.14
N ASN A 103 -2.57 1.70 -2.18
CA ASN A 103 -2.38 2.91 -2.98
C ASN A 103 -1.81 2.61 -4.39
N ALA A 104 -1.59 1.34 -4.71
CA ALA A 104 -1.24 0.87 -6.05
C ALA A 104 -2.51 0.65 -6.91
N PRO A 105 -2.40 0.48 -8.23
CA PRO A 105 -3.52 0.13 -9.09
C PRO A 105 -3.94 -1.33 -8.94
N MET A 106 -5.17 -1.65 -9.37
CA MET A 106 -5.75 -3.00 -9.29
C MET A 106 -4.87 -4.05 -9.97
N GLU A 107 -4.33 -3.73 -11.13
CA GLU A 107 -3.51 -4.62 -11.95
C GLU A 107 -2.26 -5.08 -11.19
N HIS A 108 -1.62 -4.17 -10.46
CA HIS A 108 -0.50 -4.49 -9.56
C HIS A 108 -0.95 -5.42 -8.43
N ALA A 109 -2.03 -5.04 -7.74
CA ALA A 109 -2.52 -5.83 -6.61
C ALA A 109 -2.86 -7.27 -7.01
N GLU A 110 -3.55 -7.46 -8.14
CA GLU A 110 -3.90 -8.78 -8.66
C GLU A 110 -2.66 -9.60 -9.05
N ARG A 111 -1.65 -8.97 -9.67
CA ARG A 111 -0.39 -9.65 -10.02
C ARG A 111 0.35 -10.13 -8.78
N VAL A 112 0.50 -9.26 -7.78
CA VAL A 112 1.19 -9.60 -6.51
C VAL A 112 0.45 -10.72 -5.79
N LEU A 113 -0.87 -10.60 -5.59
CA LEU A 113 -1.66 -11.62 -4.88
C LEU A 113 -1.65 -12.97 -5.62
N ARG A 114 -1.66 -12.95 -6.94
CA ARG A 114 -1.54 -14.15 -7.77
C ARG A 114 -0.16 -14.79 -7.64
N ALA A 115 0.92 -13.99 -7.71
CA ALA A 115 2.28 -14.48 -7.55
C ALA A 115 2.51 -15.12 -6.18
N LEU A 116 1.97 -14.53 -5.11
CA LEU A 116 2.00 -15.08 -3.76
C LEU A 116 1.08 -16.29 -3.55
N GLY A 117 0.14 -16.55 -4.46
CA GLY A 117 -0.85 -17.63 -4.33
C GLY A 117 -1.93 -17.40 -3.26
N ILE A 118 -2.21 -16.14 -2.90
CA ILE A 118 -3.10 -15.77 -1.78
C ILE A 118 -4.35 -14.97 -2.21
N GLY A 119 -4.62 -14.84 -3.51
CA GLY A 119 -5.76 -14.04 -3.99
C GLY A 119 -7.09 -14.46 -3.38
N ASP A 120 -7.32 -15.76 -3.22
CA ASP A 120 -8.54 -16.32 -2.66
C ASP A 120 -8.70 -16.09 -1.14
N CYS A 121 -7.67 -15.59 -0.46
CA CYS A 121 -7.74 -15.28 0.96
C CYS A 121 -8.47 -13.96 1.26
N PHE A 122 -8.72 -13.14 0.23
CA PHE A 122 -9.34 -11.82 0.38
C PHE A 122 -10.68 -11.75 -0.34
N SER A 123 -11.68 -11.17 0.31
CA SER A 123 -13.02 -11.00 -0.26
C SER A 123 -13.11 -9.83 -1.25
N ALA A 124 -12.21 -8.86 -1.16
CA ALA A 124 -12.15 -7.72 -2.07
C ALA A 124 -10.75 -7.05 -2.03
N ILE A 125 -10.44 -6.34 -3.12
CA ILE A 125 -9.30 -5.45 -3.26
C ILE A 125 -9.83 -4.05 -3.52
N TYR A 126 -9.33 -3.07 -2.78
CA TYR A 126 -9.62 -1.66 -2.96
C TYR A 126 -8.33 -0.93 -3.33
N ASP A 127 -8.24 -0.50 -4.55
CA ASP A 127 -7.11 0.21 -5.13
C ASP A 127 -7.26 1.73 -5.01
N ILE A 128 -6.28 2.47 -5.49
CA ILE A 128 -6.32 3.94 -5.44
C ILE A 128 -7.43 4.54 -6.33
N ARG A 129 -7.84 3.84 -7.42
CA ARG A 129 -8.93 4.30 -8.30
C ARG A 129 -10.28 4.25 -7.59
N PHE A 130 -10.49 3.30 -6.66
CA PHE A 130 -11.73 3.19 -5.88
C PHE A 130 -12.10 4.50 -5.17
N ASN A 131 -11.10 5.24 -4.66
CA ASN A 131 -11.28 6.53 -4.01
C ASN A 131 -10.94 7.73 -4.90
N SER A 132 -11.12 7.62 -6.21
CA SER A 132 -10.87 8.72 -7.17
C SER A 132 -9.44 9.26 -7.07
N LEU A 133 -8.46 8.37 -6.94
CA LEU A 133 -7.02 8.64 -6.82
C LEU A 133 -6.60 9.32 -5.51
N VAL A 134 -7.49 9.39 -4.52
CA VAL A 134 -7.17 9.90 -3.17
C VAL A 134 -6.92 8.71 -2.25
N GLY A 135 -5.64 8.39 -2.06
CA GLY A 135 -5.22 7.21 -1.32
C GLY A 135 -5.03 7.44 0.19
N LYS A 136 -4.52 6.42 0.87
CA LYS A 136 -4.02 6.55 2.25
C LYS A 136 -2.93 7.63 2.32
N PRO A 137 -2.84 8.46 3.35
CA PRO A 137 -3.55 8.40 4.64
C PRO A 137 -4.85 9.21 4.72
N HIS A 138 -5.44 9.64 3.61
CA HIS A 138 -6.67 10.44 3.67
C HIS A 138 -7.80 9.65 4.34
N PRO A 139 -8.58 10.27 5.24
CA PRO A 139 -9.70 9.63 5.94
C PRO A 139 -10.64 8.89 5.00
N LYS A 140 -10.99 9.51 3.86
CA LYS A 140 -11.88 8.94 2.88
C LYS A 140 -11.39 7.59 2.32
N ALA A 141 -10.07 7.40 2.16
CA ALA A 141 -9.53 6.13 1.68
C ALA A 141 -9.90 4.95 2.59
N PHE A 142 -10.01 5.18 3.89
CA PHE A 142 -10.41 4.17 4.86
C PHE A 142 -11.93 4.06 4.99
N THR A 143 -12.63 5.20 5.18
CA THR A 143 -14.06 5.20 5.45
C THR A 143 -14.89 4.65 4.28
N SER A 144 -14.52 4.96 3.03
CA SER A 144 -15.19 4.42 1.85
C SER A 144 -15.04 2.89 1.74
N VAL A 145 -13.90 2.35 2.14
CA VAL A 145 -13.68 0.89 2.14
C VAL A 145 -14.47 0.22 3.25
N LEU A 146 -14.48 0.79 4.46
CA LEU A 146 -15.30 0.28 5.57
C LEU A 146 -16.78 0.24 5.18
N GLU A 147 -17.28 1.31 4.57
CA GLU A 147 -18.65 1.39 4.07
C GLU A 147 -18.94 0.33 3.00
N ALA A 148 -18.06 0.21 1.99
CA ALA A 148 -18.24 -0.75 0.90
C ALA A 148 -18.21 -2.22 1.36
N CYS A 149 -17.41 -2.53 2.40
CA CYS A 149 -17.35 -3.88 3.00
C CYS A 149 -18.47 -4.15 4.01
N GLY A 150 -19.16 -3.12 4.48
CA GLY A 150 -20.04 -3.22 5.66
C GLY A 150 -19.24 -3.47 6.95
N PHE A 151 -17.99 -3.00 7.03
CA PHE A 151 -17.16 -3.16 8.21
C PHE A 151 -17.28 -1.96 9.14
N GLU A 152 -17.26 -2.21 10.44
CA GLU A 152 -17.29 -1.15 11.44
C GLU A 152 -15.88 -0.76 11.86
N LEU A 153 -15.61 0.55 12.00
CA LEU A 153 -14.31 1.08 12.39
C LEU A 153 -13.80 0.48 13.71
N GLY A 154 -14.69 0.36 14.70
CA GLY A 154 -14.34 -0.13 16.03
C GLY A 154 -13.97 -1.61 16.12
N THR A 155 -14.33 -2.41 15.12
CA THR A 155 -14.07 -3.86 15.06
C THR A 155 -13.09 -4.24 13.93
N THR A 156 -12.67 -3.26 13.13
CA THR A 156 -11.75 -3.49 12.01
C THR A 156 -10.33 -3.11 12.41
N VAL A 157 -9.39 -4.06 12.24
CA VAL A 157 -7.96 -3.80 12.40
C VAL A 157 -7.33 -3.53 11.04
N PHE A 158 -6.55 -2.45 10.94
CA PHE A 158 -5.78 -2.11 9.76
C PHE A 158 -4.30 -2.46 9.97
N ILE A 159 -3.68 -3.12 8.99
CA ILE A 159 -2.27 -3.51 9.02
C ILE A 159 -1.55 -2.88 7.83
N ASP A 160 -0.44 -2.18 8.08
CA ASP A 160 0.33 -1.46 7.06
C ASP A 160 1.80 -1.33 7.52
N ASP A 161 2.75 -1.23 6.58
CA ASP A 161 4.18 -1.07 6.88
C ASP A 161 4.61 0.39 7.06
N LEU A 162 3.76 1.35 6.67
CA LEU A 162 4.09 2.77 6.74
C LEU A 162 3.42 3.49 7.92
N PRO A 163 4.23 4.07 8.84
CA PRO A 163 3.71 4.81 10.00
C PRO A 163 2.70 5.90 9.66
N LYS A 164 2.84 6.56 8.50
CA LYS A 164 1.92 7.62 8.08
C LYS A 164 0.51 7.09 7.81
N TYR A 165 0.38 5.86 7.28
CA TYR A 165 -0.92 5.25 6.99
C TYR A 165 -1.55 4.68 8.26
N VAL A 166 -0.74 4.05 9.12
CA VAL A 166 -1.16 3.63 10.46
C VAL A 166 -1.71 4.82 11.27
N ARG A 167 -0.98 5.95 11.30
CA ARG A 167 -1.46 7.19 11.96
C ARG A 167 -2.77 7.71 11.37
N GLY A 168 -2.92 7.64 10.04
CA GLY A 168 -4.15 8.07 9.37
C GLY A 168 -5.38 7.29 9.84
N TYR A 169 -5.26 5.97 9.99
CA TYR A 169 -6.35 5.13 10.49
C TYR A 169 -6.62 5.30 11.98
N LEU A 170 -5.56 5.40 12.80
CA LEU A 170 -5.68 5.69 14.23
C LEU A 170 -6.36 7.04 14.50
N ALA A 171 -6.10 8.06 13.67
CA ALA A 171 -6.74 9.37 13.80
C ALA A 171 -8.26 9.34 13.57
N LEU A 172 -8.79 8.32 12.91
CA LEU A 172 -10.23 8.08 12.77
C LEU A 172 -10.84 7.40 14.03
N GLY A 173 -10.02 6.98 14.97
CA GLY A 173 -10.45 6.18 16.14
C GLY A 173 -10.44 4.67 15.88
N GLY A 174 -9.89 4.23 14.75
CA GLY A 174 -9.70 2.81 14.44
C GLY A 174 -8.51 2.21 15.17
N ARG A 175 -8.33 0.88 15.07
CA ARG A 175 -7.17 0.15 15.56
C ARG A 175 -6.26 -0.23 14.40
N ALA A 176 -4.98 0.09 14.48
CA ALA A 176 -4.01 -0.25 13.44
C ALA A 176 -2.73 -0.84 14.03
N ILE A 177 -2.13 -1.75 13.27
CA ILE A 177 -0.89 -2.45 13.61
C ILE A 177 0.15 -2.15 12.54
N LEU A 178 1.33 -1.70 12.96
CA LEU A 178 2.45 -1.46 12.06
C LEU A 178 3.22 -2.77 11.82
N LYS A 179 3.34 -3.19 10.56
CA LYS A 179 4.28 -4.24 10.17
C LYS A 179 5.66 -3.63 9.95
N ASP A 180 6.57 -3.81 10.90
CA ASP A 180 7.92 -3.23 10.89
C ASP A 180 8.97 -4.35 10.92
N GLU A 181 9.19 -4.99 9.77
CA GLU A 181 10.10 -6.13 9.62
C GLU A 181 11.55 -5.80 10.02
N GLY A 182 11.97 -4.57 9.79
CA GLY A 182 13.33 -4.09 10.02
C GLY A 182 13.54 -3.35 11.34
N ASP A 183 12.55 -3.29 12.24
CA ASP A 183 12.62 -2.52 13.51
C ASP A 183 12.97 -1.03 13.34
N ARG A 184 12.53 -0.43 12.24
CA ARG A 184 12.85 0.97 11.89
C ARG A 184 12.10 2.01 12.72
N PHE A 185 10.99 1.59 13.36
CA PHE A 185 10.01 2.50 13.97
C PHE A 185 9.72 2.19 15.45
N LEU A 186 10.71 1.67 16.18
CA LEU A 186 10.60 1.25 17.59
C LEU A 186 10.01 2.32 18.52
N ASP A 187 10.38 3.57 18.32
CA ASP A 187 10.08 4.67 19.26
C ASP A 187 8.78 5.42 18.91
N GLN A 188 7.93 4.89 18.01
CA GLN A 188 6.75 5.61 17.54
C GLN A 188 5.43 5.25 18.27
N GLY A 189 5.48 4.34 19.25
CA GLY A 189 4.34 4.02 20.12
C GLY A 189 3.18 3.27 19.45
N PHE A 190 3.41 2.63 18.28
CA PHE A 190 2.41 1.80 17.62
C PHE A 190 2.32 0.39 18.22
N GLU A 191 1.14 -0.24 18.15
CA GLU A 191 1.07 -1.71 18.12
C GLU A 191 1.85 -2.19 16.92
N ARG A 192 2.77 -3.14 17.09
CA ARG A 192 3.75 -3.48 16.07
C ARG A 192 4.02 -4.98 16.01
N ILE A 193 4.23 -5.47 14.78
CA ILE A 193 4.68 -6.82 14.47
C ILE A 193 5.85 -6.77 13.49
N ARG A 194 6.73 -7.75 13.53
CA ARG A 194 7.76 -7.97 12.49
C ARG A 194 7.26 -8.86 11.37
N SER A 195 6.35 -9.77 11.69
CA SER A 195 5.76 -10.73 10.78
C SER A 195 4.26 -10.85 11.02
N LEU A 196 3.50 -11.10 9.95
CA LEU A 196 2.07 -11.36 10.06
C LEU A 196 1.71 -12.55 10.96
N SER A 197 2.61 -13.52 11.11
CA SER A 197 2.42 -14.65 12.03
C SER A 197 2.29 -14.26 13.51
N GLU A 198 2.66 -13.03 13.88
CA GLU A 198 2.52 -12.50 15.24
C GLU A 198 1.13 -11.91 15.51
N LEU A 199 0.31 -11.65 14.45
CA LEU A 199 -1.03 -11.07 14.59
C LEU A 199 -1.94 -11.78 15.59
N PRO A 200 -2.00 -13.12 15.67
CA PRO A 200 -2.92 -13.80 16.60
C PRO A 200 -2.69 -13.45 18.07
N ALA A 201 -1.48 -13.01 18.42
CA ALA A 201 -1.19 -12.58 19.80
C ALA A 201 -1.76 -11.19 20.13
N LEU A 202 -2.17 -10.44 19.10
CA LEU A 202 -2.71 -9.08 19.22
C LEU A 202 -4.21 -9.00 18.91
N LEU A 203 -4.80 -10.02 18.27
CA LEU A 203 -6.23 -10.07 17.94
C LEU A 203 -7.04 -10.74 19.04
#